data_cea2c7d56a4fcf69d575b2d70a3177b5
#
_entry.id   cea2c7d56a4fcf69d575b2d70a3177b5
#
_cell.length_a   1.000
_cell.length_b   1.000
_cell.length_c   1.000
_cell.angle_alpha   90.00
_cell.angle_beta   90.00
_cell.angle_gamma   90.00
#
_symmetry.space_group_name_H-M   'P 1'
#
loop_
_entity.id
_entity.type
_entity.pdbx_description
1 polymer ?
#
loop_
_entity_poly.entity_id
_entity_poly.type
_entity_poly.pdbx_seq_one_letter_code
_entity_poly.pdbx_strand_id
1 'polypeptide(L)'
;MYMTFEMAEPVLVIGLGGAGSKLAREFKEVMNSDCLCISNDRKDLNDDNSIEISTKSIINPTIQLIRGCALEHTDEIAKCVSNYETIIIMANLAGKAGAALSPVVSSVCKEQSKNVLSFAIMPFKFQKDRIFQSGISLKRLRTNSDCTIIIDNDALLDSNPDLTPEKCYEITNKAIHCLTTSLKSSSLTDDMNIMSTSKNVEDLETSLKDSMRMLYEDAAPSSIKRSMLYVYGGSKIPVGVINSISNIVGGIFEEDNTHVDMSSSENTNVVMLSAIQGETRFDKYDPLGMISHDKTIDWDEPECSIECELDIPQLE
;
A
#
# COMPACT_ATOMS: atom_id res chain seq x y z
N MET A 1 -22.39 3.49 8.68
CA MET A 1 -21.48 3.34 9.82
C MET A 1 -20.21 2.78 9.21
N TYR A 2 -19.16 3.56 9.15
CA TYR A 2 -17.87 3.07 8.61
C TYR A 2 -17.28 2.14 9.66
N MET A 3 -16.86 0.96 9.26
CA MET A 3 -16.05 0.12 10.12
C MET A 3 -14.68 0.78 10.23
N THR A 4 -14.11 0.79 11.39
CA THR A 4 -12.79 1.37 11.66
C THR A 4 -11.83 0.24 11.96
N PHE A 5 -10.68 0.25 11.29
CA PHE A 5 -9.59 -0.64 11.60
C PHE A 5 -8.95 -0.22 12.92
N GLU A 6 -8.94 -1.11 13.89
CA GLU A 6 -8.29 -0.91 15.18
C GLU A 6 -7.12 -1.86 15.34
N MET A 7 -5.96 -1.32 15.74
CA MET A 7 -4.80 -2.14 16.04
C MET A 7 -4.94 -2.79 17.40
N ALA A 8 -4.98 -4.12 17.43
CA ALA A 8 -4.95 -4.93 18.64
C ALA A 8 -3.52 -5.43 18.90
N GLU A 9 -3.07 -5.35 20.14
CA GLU A 9 -1.78 -5.91 20.57
C GLU A 9 -1.91 -7.42 20.83
N PRO A 10 -0.88 -8.23 20.60
CA PRO A 10 0.47 -7.84 20.13
C PRO A 10 0.55 -7.62 18.61
N VAL A 11 1.44 -6.71 18.18
CA VAL A 11 1.64 -6.31 16.79
C VAL A 11 2.94 -6.90 16.23
N LEU A 12 2.89 -7.45 15.03
CA LEU A 12 4.07 -7.86 14.24
C LEU A 12 4.15 -7.01 12.97
N VAL A 13 5.33 -6.48 12.70
CA VAL A 13 5.63 -5.79 11.44
C VAL A 13 6.39 -6.73 10.51
N ILE A 14 5.86 -6.97 9.32
CA ILE A 14 6.47 -7.85 8.31
C ILE A 14 6.98 -7.01 7.13
N GLY A 15 8.28 -7.07 6.90
CA GLY A 15 8.93 -6.44 5.74
C GLY A 15 9.17 -7.44 4.61
N LEU A 16 8.69 -7.11 3.40
CA LEU A 16 8.77 -7.97 2.23
C LEU A 16 9.78 -7.46 1.21
N GLY A 17 10.86 -8.21 0.99
CA GLY A 17 12.00 -7.82 0.16
C GLY A 17 12.81 -6.67 0.75
N GLY A 18 13.85 -6.20 0.07
CA GLY A 18 14.80 -5.22 0.63
C GLY A 18 14.17 -3.92 1.09
N ALA A 19 13.35 -3.29 0.26
CA ALA A 19 12.70 -2.03 0.62
C ALA A 19 11.70 -2.19 1.76
N GLY A 20 10.87 -3.25 1.72
CA GLY A 20 9.91 -3.55 2.79
C GLY A 20 10.60 -3.88 4.11
N SER A 21 11.69 -4.68 4.07
CA SER A 21 12.48 -5.02 5.27
C SER A 21 13.13 -3.80 5.91
N LYS A 22 13.63 -2.84 5.10
CA LYS A 22 14.18 -1.58 5.62
C LYS A 22 13.11 -0.77 6.35
N LEU A 23 11.94 -0.57 5.72
CA LEU A 23 10.82 0.16 6.33
C LEU A 23 10.31 -0.54 7.59
N ALA A 24 10.19 -1.87 7.58
CA ALA A 24 9.70 -2.62 8.72
C ALA A 24 10.61 -2.48 9.96
N ARG A 25 11.94 -2.40 9.76
CA ARG A 25 12.89 -2.15 10.85
C ARG A 25 12.72 -0.75 11.45
N GLU A 26 12.58 0.27 10.59
CA GLU A 26 12.31 1.65 11.03
C GLU A 26 10.97 1.72 11.80
N PHE A 27 9.97 0.99 11.32
CA PHE A 27 8.64 0.91 11.93
C PHE A 27 8.67 0.22 13.30
N LYS A 28 9.42 -0.89 13.41
CA LYS A 28 9.64 -1.60 14.67
C LYS A 28 10.11 -0.68 15.79
N GLU A 29 11.09 0.18 15.51
CA GLU A 29 11.65 1.11 16.51
C GLU A 29 10.60 2.11 16.99
N VAL A 30 9.81 2.68 16.08
CA VAL A 30 8.77 3.67 16.40
C VAL A 30 7.60 3.05 17.16
N MET A 31 7.16 1.88 16.73
CA MET A 31 6.00 1.18 17.31
C MET A 31 6.35 0.35 18.54
N ASN A 32 7.64 0.13 18.83
CA ASN A 32 8.10 -0.81 19.85
C ASN A 32 7.44 -2.20 19.68
N SER A 33 7.42 -2.71 18.45
CA SER A 33 6.80 -3.97 18.05
C SER A 33 7.86 -4.98 17.63
N ASP A 34 7.46 -6.22 17.41
CA ASP A 34 8.31 -7.22 16.79
C ASP A 34 8.38 -7.02 15.27
N CYS A 35 9.46 -7.52 14.65
CA CYS A 35 9.68 -7.42 13.21
C CYS A 35 10.06 -8.78 12.63
N LEU A 36 9.52 -9.10 11.44
CA LEU A 36 9.87 -10.27 10.63
C LEU A 36 10.25 -9.79 9.23
N CYS A 37 11.42 -10.18 8.73
CA CYS A 37 11.83 -9.88 7.37
C CYS A 37 11.72 -11.12 6.48
N ILE A 38 11.06 -11.00 5.32
CA ILE A 38 10.90 -12.10 4.36
C ILE A 38 11.44 -11.66 3.01
N SER A 39 12.44 -12.34 2.48
CA SER A 39 13.02 -12.02 1.16
C SER A 39 13.62 -13.26 0.49
N ASN A 40 13.76 -13.19 -0.83
CA ASN A 40 14.53 -14.16 -1.60
C ASN A 40 16.02 -13.76 -1.75
N ASP A 41 16.44 -12.60 -1.23
CA ASP A 41 17.84 -12.15 -1.21
C ASP A 41 18.32 -12.07 0.24
N ARG A 42 19.35 -12.85 0.56
CA ARG A 42 19.98 -12.86 1.89
C ARG A 42 20.47 -11.50 2.37
N LYS A 43 20.83 -10.61 1.45
CA LYS A 43 21.28 -9.26 1.79
C LYS A 43 20.21 -8.42 2.48
N ASP A 44 18.95 -8.76 2.27
CA ASP A 44 17.82 -8.11 2.89
C ASP A 44 17.54 -8.61 4.32
N LEU A 45 18.12 -9.78 4.67
CA LEU A 45 17.83 -10.56 5.88
C LEU A 45 18.99 -10.44 6.87
N ASN A 46 19.11 -9.28 7.51
CA ASN A 46 20.20 -9.02 8.48
C ASN A 46 19.80 -9.27 9.94
N ASP A 47 18.55 -9.68 10.20
CA ASP A 47 17.99 -9.86 11.54
C ASP A 47 17.81 -11.33 11.89
N ASP A 48 17.82 -11.62 13.21
CA ASP A 48 17.61 -12.98 13.75
C ASP A 48 16.21 -13.53 13.42
N ASN A 49 15.22 -12.64 13.24
CA ASN A 49 13.85 -13.02 12.88
C ASN A 49 13.60 -12.77 11.38
N SER A 50 13.96 -13.76 10.57
CA SER A 50 13.84 -13.65 9.11
C SER A 50 13.53 -15.00 8.45
N ILE A 51 12.83 -14.96 7.31
CA ILE A 51 12.54 -16.13 6.47
C ILE A 51 13.18 -15.90 5.09
N GLU A 52 14.09 -16.79 4.71
CA GLU A 52 14.68 -16.82 3.37
C GLU A 52 13.85 -17.67 2.42
N ILE A 53 13.32 -17.05 1.37
CA ILE A 53 12.63 -17.77 0.29
C ILE A 53 13.66 -18.21 -0.75
N SER A 54 14.12 -19.45 -0.63
CA SER A 54 15.15 -19.97 -1.52
C SER A 54 14.63 -20.21 -2.94
N THR A 55 15.25 -19.55 -3.93
CA THR A 55 14.94 -19.72 -5.36
C THR A 55 15.90 -20.66 -6.08
N LYS A 56 16.55 -21.58 -5.34
CA LYS A 56 17.41 -22.66 -5.87
C LYS A 56 18.51 -22.15 -6.80
N SER A 57 19.25 -21.12 -6.36
CA SER A 57 20.41 -20.55 -7.07
C SER A 57 20.10 -19.93 -8.44
N ILE A 58 18.86 -19.60 -8.73
CA ILE A 58 18.49 -18.90 -9.96
C ILE A 58 18.85 -17.41 -9.81
N ILE A 59 19.78 -16.97 -10.65
CA ILE A 59 20.14 -15.55 -10.72
C ILE A 59 18.97 -14.77 -11.32
N ASN A 60 18.52 -13.72 -10.61
CA ASN A 60 17.44 -12.84 -11.05
C ASN A 60 16.09 -13.58 -11.29
N PRO A 61 15.49 -14.19 -10.25
CA PRO A 61 14.25 -14.96 -10.38
C PRO A 61 13.08 -14.11 -10.84
N THR A 62 12.09 -14.74 -11.47
CA THR A 62 10.82 -14.09 -11.83
C THR A 62 9.91 -13.95 -10.60
N ILE A 63 8.94 -13.04 -10.66
CA ILE A 63 7.92 -12.85 -9.61
C ILE A 63 7.15 -14.16 -9.37
N GLN A 64 6.80 -14.88 -10.44
CA GLN A 64 6.09 -16.16 -10.38
C GLN A 64 6.90 -17.24 -9.66
N LEU A 65 8.20 -17.32 -9.93
CA LEU A 65 9.07 -18.27 -9.25
C LEU A 65 9.21 -17.96 -7.76
N ILE A 66 9.46 -16.69 -7.40
CA ILE A 66 9.54 -16.28 -5.99
C ILE A 66 8.23 -16.60 -5.28
N ARG A 67 7.09 -16.31 -5.90
CA ARG A 67 5.76 -16.60 -5.35
C ARG A 67 5.55 -18.12 -5.17
N GLY A 68 5.93 -18.93 -6.16
CA GLY A 68 5.85 -20.39 -6.06
C GLY A 68 6.68 -20.93 -4.90
N CYS A 69 7.93 -20.47 -4.75
CA CYS A 69 8.77 -20.85 -3.61
C CYS A 69 8.19 -20.37 -2.26
N ALA A 70 7.59 -19.18 -2.23
CA ALA A 70 6.97 -18.65 -1.01
C ALA A 70 5.78 -19.51 -0.53
N LEU A 71 5.04 -20.15 -1.44
CA LEU A 71 3.96 -21.07 -1.09
C LEU A 71 4.46 -22.33 -0.36
N GLU A 72 5.73 -22.71 -0.54
CA GLU A 72 6.35 -23.80 0.20
C GLU A 72 6.66 -23.42 1.67
N HIS A 73 6.64 -22.12 2.01
CA HIS A 73 6.93 -21.58 3.34
C HIS A 73 5.69 -21.10 4.12
N THR A 74 4.47 -21.40 3.63
CA THR A 74 3.22 -20.93 4.27
C THR A 74 3.09 -21.37 5.72
N ASP A 75 3.46 -22.60 6.06
CA ASP A 75 3.42 -23.13 7.42
C ASP A 75 4.41 -22.42 8.36
N GLU A 76 5.58 -22.04 7.85
CA GLU A 76 6.59 -21.30 8.60
C GLU A 76 6.11 -19.88 8.88
N ILE A 77 5.56 -19.20 7.87
CA ILE A 77 4.95 -17.87 7.99
C ILE A 77 3.79 -17.93 9.00
N ALA A 78 2.90 -18.93 8.90
CA ALA A 78 1.77 -19.11 9.79
C ALA A 78 2.20 -19.26 11.27
N LYS A 79 3.28 -20.00 11.53
CA LYS A 79 3.86 -20.12 12.89
C LYS A 79 4.38 -18.79 13.42
N CYS A 80 5.05 -18.00 12.56
CA CYS A 80 5.58 -16.70 12.95
C CYS A 80 4.47 -15.69 13.31
N VAL A 81 3.34 -15.71 12.60
CA VAL A 81 2.24 -14.77 12.83
C VAL A 81 1.25 -15.21 13.94
N SER A 82 1.31 -16.49 14.34
CA SER A 82 0.31 -17.11 15.23
C SER A 82 0.08 -16.36 16.56
N ASN A 83 1.14 -15.83 17.15
CA ASN A 83 1.12 -15.19 18.47
C ASN A 83 0.73 -13.70 18.43
N TYR A 84 0.41 -13.14 17.27
CA TYR A 84 0.10 -11.73 17.09
C TYR A 84 -1.36 -11.55 16.71
N GLU A 85 -1.96 -10.44 17.12
CA GLU A 85 -3.33 -10.07 16.77
C GLU A 85 -3.36 -9.18 15.52
N THR A 86 -2.43 -8.22 15.44
CA THR A 86 -2.31 -7.32 14.28
C THR A 86 -1.02 -7.58 13.52
N ILE A 87 -1.14 -7.69 12.20
CA ILE A 87 -0.01 -7.83 11.29
C ILE A 87 0.07 -6.60 10.40
N ILE A 88 1.23 -5.94 10.40
CA ILE A 88 1.49 -4.80 9.51
C ILE A 88 2.44 -5.26 8.41
N ILE A 89 1.99 -5.22 7.16
CA ILE A 89 2.77 -5.66 5.99
C ILE A 89 3.35 -4.44 5.27
N MET A 90 4.68 -4.42 5.10
CA MET A 90 5.40 -3.40 4.35
C MET A 90 5.88 -3.99 3.02
N ALA A 91 5.30 -3.56 1.88
CA ALA A 91 5.62 -4.11 0.57
C ALA A 91 5.87 -3.03 -0.48
N ASN A 92 7.03 -3.06 -1.12
CA ASN A 92 7.25 -2.31 -2.36
C ASN A 92 6.88 -3.20 -3.56
N LEU A 93 5.72 -2.92 -4.15
CA LEU A 93 5.17 -3.69 -5.27
C LEU A 93 5.90 -3.45 -6.60
N ALA A 94 6.71 -2.39 -6.69
CA ALA A 94 7.65 -2.22 -7.80
C ALA A 94 8.81 -3.22 -7.76
N GLY A 95 9.13 -3.76 -6.58
CA GLY A 95 10.15 -4.78 -6.38
C GLY A 95 9.62 -6.19 -6.63
N LYS A 96 10.44 -7.08 -7.23
CA LYS A 96 10.04 -8.48 -7.50
C LYS A 96 9.63 -9.23 -6.23
N ALA A 97 10.41 -9.11 -5.16
CA ALA A 97 10.13 -9.76 -3.89
C ALA A 97 8.83 -9.23 -3.27
N GLY A 98 8.67 -7.90 -3.16
CA GLY A 98 7.45 -7.31 -2.63
C GLY A 98 6.19 -7.72 -3.39
N ALA A 99 6.22 -7.67 -4.73
CA ALA A 99 5.11 -8.10 -5.57
C ALA A 99 4.83 -9.62 -5.52
N ALA A 100 5.86 -10.43 -5.30
CA ALA A 100 5.70 -11.89 -5.21
C ALA A 100 5.16 -12.33 -3.85
N LEU A 101 5.72 -11.76 -2.77
CA LEU A 101 5.49 -12.22 -1.39
C LEU A 101 4.20 -11.63 -0.77
N SER A 102 3.83 -10.38 -1.13
CA SER A 102 2.69 -9.71 -0.50
C SER A 102 1.36 -10.48 -0.62
N PRO A 103 0.99 -11.09 -1.77
CA PRO A 103 -0.23 -11.88 -1.86
C PRO A 103 -0.20 -13.16 -1.02
N VAL A 104 0.98 -13.79 -0.89
CA VAL A 104 1.13 -15.04 -0.12
C VAL A 104 1.05 -14.76 1.37
N VAL A 105 1.83 -13.80 1.85
CA VAL A 105 1.88 -13.44 3.27
C VAL A 105 0.52 -12.93 3.75
N SER A 106 -0.13 -12.05 2.98
CA SER A 106 -1.45 -11.55 3.34
C SER A 106 -2.53 -12.64 3.36
N SER A 107 -2.45 -13.63 2.44
CA SER A 107 -3.36 -14.79 2.46
C SER A 107 -3.19 -15.62 3.73
N VAL A 108 -1.95 -15.93 4.11
CA VAL A 108 -1.66 -16.66 5.35
C VAL A 108 -2.18 -15.90 6.58
N CYS A 109 -1.97 -14.59 6.65
CA CYS A 109 -2.47 -13.78 7.76
C CYS A 109 -4.01 -13.81 7.84
N LYS A 110 -4.69 -13.69 6.70
CA LYS A 110 -6.16 -13.76 6.62
C LYS A 110 -6.70 -15.12 7.02
N GLU A 111 -6.06 -16.21 6.57
CA GLU A 111 -6.41 -17.59 6.95
C GLU A 111 -6.26 -17.83 8.45
N GLN A 112 -5.31 -17.14 9.09
CA GLN A 112 -5.11 -17.13 10.54
C GLN A 112 -6.03 -16.13 11.28
N SER A 113 -6.97 -15.50 10.58
CA SER A 113 -7.92 -14.51 11.13
C SER A 113 -7.23 -13.34 11.85
N LYS A 114 -6.10 -12.87 11.31
CA LYS A 114 -5.35 -11.73 11.85
C LYS A 114 -5.92 -10.41 11.32
N ASN A 115 -5.83 -9.34 12.12
CA ASN A 115 -6.08 -7.98 11.66
C ASN A 115 -4.91 -7.52 10.79
N VAL A 116 -5.14 -7.26 9.51
CA VAL A 116 -4.06 -6.99 8.56
C VAL A 116 -4.11 -5.55 8.07
N LEU A 117 -3.06 -4.78 8.38
CA LEU A 117 -2.77 -3.47 7.81
C LEU A 117 -1.63 -3.60 6.79
N SER A 118 -1.85 -3.19 5.55
CA SER A 118 -0.84 -3.29 4.50
C SER A 118 -0.43 -1.94 3.96
N PHE A 119 0.88 -1.70 3.84
CA PHE A 119 1.46 -0.58 3.12
C PHE A 119 1.97 -1.07 1.76
N ALA A 120 1.41 -0.51 0.69
CA ALA A 120 1.72 -0.89 -0.68
C ALA A 120 2.36 0.29 -1.42
N ILE A 121 3.67 0.20 -1.72
CA ILE A 121 4.38 1.21 -2.51
C ILE A 121 4.29 0.83 -3.98
N MET A 122 3.73 1.72 -4.80
CA MET A 122 3.47 1.49 -6.21
C MET A 122 4.68 1.83 -7.09
N PRO A 123 4.80 1.20 -8.30
CA PRO A 123 5.86 1.53 -9.27
C PRO A 123 5.63 2.88 -9.92
N PHE A 124 6.72 3.51 -10.37
CA PHE A 124 6.64 4.67 -11.26
C PHE A 124 6.11 4.27 -12.65
N LYS A 125 5.42 5.19 -13.33
CA LYS A 125 4.91 5.00 -14.71
C LYS A 125 5.98 4.59 -15.73
N PHE A 126 7.22 5.02 -15.54
CA PHE A 126 8.30 4.63 -16.42
C PHE A 126 8.75 3.17 -16.24
N GLN A 127 8.39 2.52 -15.13
CA GLN A 127 8.64 1.10 -14.85
C GLN A 127 7.55 0.21 -15.45
N LYS A 128 7.28 0.34 -16.74
CA LYS A 128 6.15 -0.29 -17.44
C LYS A 128 6.06 -1.80 -17.27
N ASP A 129 7.21 -2.48 -17.19
CA ASP A 129 7.32 -3.93 -16.97
C ASP A 129 6.86 -4.36 -15.57
N ARG A 130 6.71 -3.41 -14.62
CA ARG A 130 6.30 -3.67 -13.24
C ARG A 130 4.83 -3.38 -12.99
N ILE A 131 4.23 -2.48 -13.75
CA ILE A 131 2.87 -1.96 -13.52
C ILE A 131 1.84 -3.09 -13.42
N PHE A 132 1.80 -3.98 -14.42
CA PHE A 132 0.84 -5.09 -14.46
C PHE A 132 0.95 -6.01 -13.25
N GLN A 133 2.17 -6.45 -12.93
CA GLN A 133 2.39 -7.35 -11.79
C GLN A 133 2.09 -6.68 -10.45
N SER A 134 2.37 -5.38 -10.34
CA SER A 134 2.03 -4.58 -9.16
C SER A 134 0.52 -4.44 -8.98
N GLY A 135 -0.22 -4.25 -10.07
CA GLY A 135 -1.69 -4.19 -10.06
C GLY A 135 -2.32 -5.49 -9.56
N ILE A 136 -1.88 -6.64 -10.10
CA ILE A 136 -2.33 -7.96 -9.63
C ILE A 136 -2.01 -8.17 -8.14
N SER A 137 -0.79 -7.81 -7.73
CA SER A 137 -0.35 -7.98 -6.34
C SER A 137 -1.11 -7.07 -5.39
N LEU A 138 -1.36 -5.81 -5.79
CA LEU A 138 -2.18 -4.87 -5.03
C LEU A 138 -3.61 -5.38 -4.84
N LYS A 139 -4.25 -5.86 -5.89
CA LYS A 139 -5.61 -6.42 -5.82
C LYS A 139 -5.71 -7.56 -4.81
N ARG A 140 -4.77 -8.50 -4.86
CA ARG A 140 -4.72 -9.64 -3.92
C ARG A 140 -4.41 -9.19 -2.50
N LEU A 141 -3.47 -8.26 -2.34
CA LEU A 141 -3.13 -7.70 -1.04
C LEU A 141 -4.34 -7.03 -0.39
N ARG A 142 -5.08 -6.19 -1.14
CA ARG A 142 -6.32 -5.55 -0.68
C ARG A 142 -7.39 -6.56 -0.28
N THR A 143 -7.58 -7.62 -1.07
CA THR A 143 -8.57 -8.68 -0.76
C THR A 143 -8.27 -9.40 0.55
N ASN A 144 -7.00 -9.48 0.94
CA ASN A 144 -6.55 -10.19 2.13
C ASN A 144 -6.22 -9.27 3.33
N SER A 145 -6.32 -7.96 3.17
CA SER A 145 -6.05 -6.98 4.22
C SER A 145 -7.34 -6.29 4.64
N ASP A 146 -7.45 -5.99 5.93
CA ASP A 146 -8.58 -5.24 6.48
C ASP A 146 -8.43 -3.74 6.20
N CYS A 147 -7.19 -3.26 6.14
CA CYS A 147 -6.87 -1.89 5.75
C CYS A 147 -5.64 -1.90 4.83
N THR A 148 -5.70 -1.17 3.72
CA THR A 148 -4.56 -1.02 2.80
C THR A 148 -4.25 0.44 2.60
N ILE A 149 -2.99 0.84 2.85
CA ILE A 149 -2.47 2.18 2.59
C ILE A 149 -1.59 2.11 1.34
N ILE A 150 -2.00 2.80 0.29
CA ILE A 150 -1.29 2.88 -0.99
C ILE A 150 -0.42 4.13 -0.99
N ILE A 151 0.84 3.98 -1.38
CA ILE A 151 1.81 5.06 -1.54
C ILE A 151 2.22 5.12 -3.00
N ASP A 152 1.90 6.22 -3.67
CA ASP A 152 2.27 6.44 -5.06
C ASP A 152 3.38 7.48 -5.20
N ASN A 153 4.59 7.02 -5.41
CA ASN A 153 5.72 7.90 -5.68
C ASN A 153 5.60 8.63 -7.02
N ASP A 154 4.85 8.07 -7.98
CA ASP A 154 4.67 8.65 -9.29
C ASP A 154 3.75 9.89 -9.25
N ALA A 155 2.71 9.87 -8.41
CA ALA A 155 1.86 11.03 -8.17
C ALA A 155 2.64 12.20 -7.54
N LEU A 156 3.60 11.89 -6.65
CA LEU A 156 4.51 12.90 -6.11
C LEU A 156 5.42 13.47 -7.20
N LEU A 157 5.91 12.63 -8.12
CA LEU A 157 6.73 13.03 -9.25
C LEU A 157 5.95 13.88 -10.27
N ASP A 158 4.72 13.50 -10.59
CA ASP A 158 3.82 14.26 -11.49
C ASP A 158 3.59 15.68 -10.96
N SER A 159 3.42 15.83 -9.66
CA SER A 159 3.28 17.13 -9.00
C SER A 159 4.61 17.89 -8.89
N ASN A 160 5.75 17.21 -9.00
CA ASN A 160 7.08 17.77 -8.79
C ASN A 160 8.10 17.17 -9.78
N PRO A 161 8.05 17.54 -11.06
CA PRO A 161 8.84 16.90 -12.11
C PRO A 161 10.37 17.07 -11.96
N ASP A 162 10.82 17.95 -11.08
CA ASP A 162 12.25 18.16 -10.79
C ASP A 162 12.83 17.13 -9.82
N LEU A 163 11.99 16.29 -9.21
CA LEU A 163 12.45 15.29 -8.27
C LEU A 163 13.08 14.09 -9.00
N THR A 164 14.12 13.53 -8.40
CA THR A 164 14.63 12.22 -8.79
C THR A 164 13.81 11.11 -8.11
N PRO A 165 13.78 9.88 -8.65
CA PRO A 165 13.13 8.75 -8.00
C PRO A 165 13.61 8.50 -6.56
N GLU A 166 14.93 8.64 -6.32
CA GLU A 166 15.49 8.49 -4.98
C GLU A 166 14.92 9.53 -4.01
N LYS A 167 14.79 10.78 -4.49
CA LYS A 167 14.23 11.86 -3.67
C LYS A 167 12.75 11.65 -3.38
N CYS A 168 11.99 11.10 -4.33
CA CYS A 168 10.59 10.70 -4.09
C CYS A 168 10.53 9.64 -2.98
N TYR A 169 11.37 8.60 -3.03
CA TYR A 169 11.43 7.59 -1.98
C TYR A 169 11.82 8.17 -0.62
N GLU A 170 12.77 9.11 -0.54
CA GLU A 170 13.13 9.76 0.72
C GLU A 170 11.93 10.52 1.33
N ILE A 171 11.20 11.28 0.52
CA ILE A 171 10.05 12.07 0.96
C ILE A 171 8.93 11.15 1.45
N THR A 172 8.57 10.13 0.68
CA THR A 172 7.48 9.21 1.03
C THR A 172 7.84 8.31 2.20
N ASN A 173 9.08 7.83 2.30
CA ASN A 173 9.54 7.06 3.47
C ASN A 173 9.47 7.90 4.75
N LYS A 174 9.86 9.18 4.68
CA LYS A 174 9.72 10.11 5.80
C LYS A 174 8.24 10.31 6.18
N ALA A 175 7.35 10.43 5.19
CA ALA A 175 5.92 10.55 5.44
C ALA A 175 5.35 9.26 6.08
N ILE A 176 5.77 8.08 5.63
CA ILE A 176 5.41 6.80 6.24
C ILE A 176 5.87 6.77 7.71
N HIS A 177 7.11 7.15 7.99
CA HIS A 177 7.64 7.22 9.35
C HIS A 177 6.84 8.17 10.24
N CYS A 178 6.49 9.37 9.73
CA CYS A 178 5.65 10.32 10.44
C CYS A 178 4.25 9.72 10.72
N LEU A 179 3.61 9.13 9.71
CA LEU A 179 2.30 8.49 9.87
C LEU A 179 2.33 7.40 10.94
N THR A 180 3.40 6.61 10.98
CA THR A 180 3.58 5.53 11.96
C THR A 180 3.46 6.01 13.40
N THR A 181 3.99 7.19 13.71
CA THR A 181 3.94 7.75 15.06
C THR A 181 2.52 8.05 15.51
N SER A 182 1.62 8.34 14.57
CA SER A 182 0.21 8.71 14.83
C SER A 182 -0.75 7.52 14.71
N LEU A 183 -0.33 6.39 14.12
CA LEU A 183 -1.21 5.23 13.90
C LEU A 183 -1.79 4.62 15.17
N LYS A 184 -1.06 4.64 16.28
CA LYS A 184 -1.54 4.11 17.57
C LYS A 184 -2.74 4.88 18.15
N SER A 185 -2.89 6.14 17.79
CA SER A 185 -3.96 7.03 18.26
C SER A 185 -5.07 7.25 17.23
N SER A 186 -4.92 6.70 16.02
CA SER A 186 -5.81 6.98 14.89
C SER A 186 -6.73 5.80 14.60
N SER A 187 -8.01 6.09 14.39
CA SER A 187 -8.94 5.12 13.82
C SER A 187 -8.83 5.17 12.29
N LEU A 188 -8.20 4.17 11.70
CA LEU A 188 -8.16 4.01 10.24
C LEU A 188 -9.53 3.51 9.72
N THR A 189 -9.86 3.82 8.49
CA THR A 189 -10.97 3.13 7.82
C THR A 189 -10.50 1.77 7.33
N ASP A 190 -11.34 0.77 7.48
CA ASP A 190 -11.10 -0.60 7.01
C ASP A 190 -11.30 -0.73 5.49
N ASP A 191 -10.73 0.17 4.74
CA ASP A 191 -10.88 0.21 3.29
C ASP A 191 -9.52 0.59 2.65
N MET A 192 -9.56 0.89 1.38
CA MET A 192 -8.41 1.39 0.67
C MET A 192 -8.16 2.85 1.04
N ASN A 193 -6.97 3.13 1.54
CA ASN A 193 -6.51 4.48 1.82
C ASN A 193 -5.35 4.84 0.89
N ILE A 194 -5.32 6.08 0.42
CA ILE A 194 -4.17 6.64 -0.30
C ILE A 194 -3.45 7.61 0.62
N MET A 195 -2.15 7.41 0.77
CA MET A 195 -1.27 8.34 1.48
C MET A 195 -0.70 9.35 0.50
N SER A 196 -0.92 10.62 0.78
CA SER A 196 -0.31 11.73 0.04
C SER A 196 0.48 12.66 0.95
N THR A 197 1.50 13.31 0.41
CA THR A 197 2.42 14.18 1.14
C THR A 197 2.98 15.26 0.22
N SER A 198 3.81 16.15 0.75
CA SER A 198 4.46 17.22 0.00
C SER A 198 5.98 17.17 0.13
N LYS A 199 6.67 17.64 -0.91
CA LYS A 199 8.10 17.93 -0.81
C LYS A 199 8.41 19.20 -0.01
N ASN A 200 7.46 20.12 0.02
CA ASN A 200 7.63 21.40 0.69
C ASN A 200 7.42 21.24 2.21
N VAL A 201 8.33 21.77 2.98
CA VAL A 201 8.32 21.69 4.45
C VAL A 201 8.36 23.08 5.10
N GLU A 202 8.36 24.15 4.32
CA GLU A 202 8.50 25.52 4.81
C GLU A 202 7.15 26.24 4.93
N ASP A 203 6.25 26.03 3.95
CA ASP A 203 4.92 26.63 3.91
C ASP A 203 3.83 25.55 3.95
N LEU A 204 3.05 25.55 5.02
CA LEU A 204 2.05 24.55 5.30
C LEU A 204 0.86 24.59 4.32
N GLU A 205 0.46 25.77 3.86
CA GLU A 205 -0.63 25.90 2.89
C GLU A 205 -0.22 25.33 1.53
N THR A 206 1.00 25.61 1.09
CA THR A 206 1.57 25.01 -0.11
C THR A 206 1.74 23.50 0.05
N SER A 207 2.19 23.05 1.21
CA SER A 207 2.32 21.61 1.51
C SER A 207 0.97 20.88 1.43
N LEU A 208 -0.09 21.47 1.93
CA LEU A 208 -1.44 20.90 1.84
C LEU A 208 -1.91 20.85 0.38
N LYS A 209 -1.74 21.93 -0.38
CA LYS A 209 -2.11 21.97 -1.81
C LYS A 209 -1.37 20.91 -2.63
N ASP A 210 -0.08 20.72 -2.36
CA ASP A 210 0.73 19.70 -3.03
C ASP A 210 0.26 18.28 -2.65
N SER A 211 -0.04 18.03 -1.37
CA SER A 211 -0.59 16.74 -0.91
C SER A 211 -1.94 16.43 -1.57
N MET A 212 -2.80 17.42 -1.70
CA MET A 212 -4.09 17.27 -2.38
C MET A 212 -3.91 17.02 -3.89
N ARG A 213 -2.97 17.71 -4.53
CA ARG A 213 -2.65 17.47 -5.93
C ARG A 213 -2.18 16.04 -6.14
N MET A 214 -1.27 15.54 -5.30
CA MET A 214 -0.84 14.16 -5.30
C MET A 214 -2.02 13.19 -5.17
N LEU A 215 -2.95 13.44 -4.25
CA LEU A 215 -4.14 12.62 -4.07
C LEU A 215 -5.02 12.57 -5.34
N TYR A 216 -5.24 13.74 -5.98
CA TYR A 216 -6.11 13.83 -7.15
C TYR A 216 -5.50 13.21 -8.42
N GLU A 217 -4.20 12.95 -8.46
CA GLU A 217 -3.59 12.12 -9.51
C GLU A 217 -4.03 10.65 -9.41
N ASP A 218 -4.31 10.17 -8.20
CA ASP A 218 -4.64 8.77 -7.93
C ASP A 218 -6.13 8.48 -7.89
N ALA A 219 -6.94 9.44 -7.44
CA ALA A 219 -8.37 9.27 -7.21
C ALA A 219 -9.17 10.54 -7.54
N ALA A 220 -10.34 10.35 -8.15
CA ALA A 220 -11.25 11.47 -8.38
C ALA A 220 -11.77 12.06 -7.07
N PRO A 221 -11.99 13.38 -6.95
CA PRO A 221 -12.53 13.99 -5.74
C PRO A 221 -13.82 13.33 -5.23
N SER A 222 -14.69 12.89 -6.13
CA SER A 222 -15.96 12.23 -5.80
C SER A 222 -15.80 10.83 -5.19
N SER A 223 -14.63 10.21 -5.32
CA SER A 223 -14.33 8.90 -4.73
C SER A 223 -13.71 8.99 -3.33
N ILE A 224 -13.34 10.20 -2.89
CA ILE A 224 -12.78 10.42 -1.56
C ILE A 224 -13.94 10.51 -0.55
N LYS A 225 -13.91 9.64 0.46
CA LYS A 225 -14.98 9.58 1.48
C LYS A 225 -14.57 10.24 2.79
N ARG A 226 -13.32 10.09 3.18
CA ARG A 226 -12.79 10.64 4.42
C ARG A 226 -11.33 10.95 4.23
N SER A 227 -10.87 12.06 4.82
CA SER A 227 -9.46 12.39 4.85
C SER A 227 -9.01 12.70 6.27
N MET A 228 -7.88 12.13 6.66
CA MET A 228 -7.18 12.45 7.90
C MET A 228 -5.92 13.23 7.55
N LEU A 229 -5.77 14.39 8.13
CA LEU A 229 -4.62 15.25 7.94
C LEU A 229 -3.73 15.21 9.17
N TYR A 230 -2.49 14.81 8.99
CA TYR A 230 -1.45 14.81 10.00
C TYR A 230 -0.48 15.93 9.72
N VAL A 231 -0.37 16.86 10.67
CA VAL A 231 0.54 18.00 10.61
C VAL A 231 1.65 17.82 11.63
N TYR A 232 2.87 17.61 11.16
CA TYR A 232 4.06 17.46 11.98
C TYR A 232 4.80 18.78 12.09
N GLY A 233 5.43 19.07 13.23
CA GLY A 233 6.10 20.34 13.50
C GLY A 233 5.17 21.44 14.04
N GLY A 234 3.98 21.07 14.52
CA GLY A 234 2.90 21.97 14.91
C GLY A 234 3.23 22.97 16.01
N SER A 235 4.25 22.75 16.85
CA SER A 235 4.65 23.70 17.90
C SER A 235 5.18 25.03 17.36
N LYS A 236 5.54 25.10 16.09
CA LYS A 236 6.03 26.32 15.41
C LYS A 236 4.99 26.96 14.50
N ILE A 237 3.82 26.34 14.35
CA ILE A 237 2.79 26.78 13.41
C ILE A 237 1.83 27.76 14.13
N PRO A 238 1.59 28.94 13.59
CA PRO A 238 0.60 29.85 14.15
C PRO A 238 -0.81 29.27 14.13
N VAL A 239 -1.58 29.46 15.19
CA VAL A 239 -2.98 28.98 15.30
C VAL A 239 -3.87 29.45 14.13
N GLY A 240 -3.63 30.65 13.61
CA GLY A 240 -4.34 31.17 12.44
C GLY A 240 -4.13 30.31 11.17
N VAL A 241 -2.94 29.78 10.98
CA VAL A 241 -2.61 28.87 9.85
C VAL A 241 -3.33 27.55 10.02
N ILE A 242 -3.38 27.03 11.24
CA ILE A 242 -4.10 25.76 11.54
C ILE A 242 -5.59 25.93 11.23
N ASN A 243 -6.21 27.04 11.67
CA ASN A 243 -7.61 27.31 11.36
C ASN A 243 -7.86 27.47 9.85
N SER A 244 -6.94 28.12 9.12
CA SER A 244 -7.02 28.21 7.66
C SER A 244 -6.99 26.86 6.99
N ILE A 245 -6.10 25.96 7.43
CA ILE A 245 -6.00 24.60 6.91
C ILE A 245 -7.26 23.80 7.22
N SER A 246 -7.75 23.84 8.45
CA SER A 246 -9.00 23.16 8.83
C SER A 246 -10.18 23.65 7.99
N ASN A 247 -10.26 24.96 7.72
CA ASN A 247 -11.29 25.52 6.84
C ASN A 247 -11.13 25.09 5.37
N ILE A 248 -9.90 25.03 4.85
CA ILE A 248 -9.65 24.56 3.47
C ILE A 248 -10.05 23.09 3.34
N VAL A 249 -9.63 22.27 4.29
CA VAL A 249 -9.91 20.83 4.27
C VAL A 249 -11.39 20.57 4.48
N GLY A 250 -12.05 21.24 5.45
CA GLY A 250 -13.49 21.15 5.69
C GLY A 250 -14.36 21.70 4.55
N GLY A 251 -13.85 22.67 3.77
CA GLY A 251 -14.53 23.16 2.57
C GLY A 251 -14.45 22.24 1.35
N ILE A 252 -13.51 21.28 1.36
CA ILE A 252 -13.29 20.34 0.26
C ILE A 252 -13.87 18.97 0.58
N PHE A 253 -13.72 18.53 1.82
CA PHE A 253 -14.28 17.31 2.35
C PHE A 253 -15.44 17.66 3.30
N GLU A 254 -16.44 16.79 3.38
CA GLU A 254 -17.54 16.98 4.35
C GLU A 254 -16.98 17.12 5.77
N GLU A 255 -17.44 18.13 6.54
CA GLU A 255 -16.89 18.52 7.85
C GLU A 255 -16.77 17.35 8.84
N ASP A 256 -17.73 16.40 8.81
CA ASP A 256 -17.74 15.23 9.69
C ASP A 256 -16.67 14.17 9.32
N ASN A 257 -15.99 14.35 8.20
CA ASN A 257 -15.06 13.36 7.63
C ASN A 257 -13.59 13.79 7.67
N THR A 258 -13.28 14.93 8.31
CA THR A 258 -11.91 15.44 8.38
C THR A 258 -11.40 15.44 9.81
N HIS A 259 -10.29 14.76 10.04
CA HIS A 259 -9.58 14.80 11.31
C HIS A 259 -8.21 15.43 11.11
N VAL A 260 -7.87 16.42 11.92
CA VAL A 260 -6.54 17.07 11.92
C VAL A 260 -5.82 16.65 13.19
N ASP A 261 -4.74 15.91 13.04
CA ASP A 261 -3.84 15.55 14.14
C ASP A 261 -2.54 16.35 14.03
N MET A 262 -2.03 16.81 15.17
CA MET A 262 -0.81 17.61 15.22
C MET A 262 0.20 16.99 16.18
N SER A 263 1.40 16.74 15.69
CA SER A 263 2.50 16.30 16.53
C SER A 263 3.65 17.30 16.58
N SER A 264 4.37 17.32 17.70
CA SER A 264 5.59 18.09 17.86
C SER A 264 6.74 17.36 17.18
N SER A 265 7.19 17.84 16.04
CA SER A 265 8.39 17.37 15.33
C SER A 265 9.30 18.56 15.03
N GLU A 266 10.61 18.32 14.89
CA GLU A 266 11.57 19.37 14.52
C GLU A 266 11.34 19.89 13.09
N ASN A 267 10.82 19.05 12.22
CA ASN A 267 10.55 19.37 10.81
C ASN A 267 9.04 19.43 10.56
N THR A 268 8.61 20.46 9.87
CA THR A 268 7.24 20.56 9.38
C THR A 268 7.02 19.55 8.25
N ASN A 269 5.96 18.78 8.32
CA ASN A 269 5.53 17.88 7.25
C ASN A 269 4.01 17.75 7.27
N VAL A 270 3.42 17.54 6.10
CA VAL A 270 2.00 17.26 5.94
C VAL A 270 1.86 15.87 5.34
N VAL A 271 1.10 15.04 6.01
CA VAL A 271 0.71 13.72 5.50
C VAL A 271 -0.80 13.65 5.53
N MET A 272 -1.40 13.38 4.40
CA MET A 272 -2.84 13.17 4.27
C MET A 272 -3.10 11.70 3.96
N LEU A 273 -4.01 11.10 4.71
CA LEU A 273 -4.48 9.74 4.51
C LEU A 273 -5.97 9.79 4.14
N SER A 274 -6.29 9.40 2.92
CA SER A 274 -7.63 9.53 2.37
C SER A 274 -8.25 8.18 2.06
N ALA A 275 -9.40 7.91 2.64
CA ALA A 275 -10.20 6.71 2.35
C ALA A 275 -10.92 6.87 1.01
N ILE A 276 -10.73 5.91 0.13
CA ILE A 276 -11.24 5.93 -1.24
C ILE A 276 -12.30 4.87 -1.43
N GLN A 277 -13.44 5.28 -1.97
CA GLN A 277 -14.50 4.38 -2.40
C GLN A 277 -14.82 4.63 -3.87
N GLY A 278 -14.41 3.72 -4.73
CA GLY A 278 -14.60 3.82 -6.17
C GLY A 278 -13.31 3.52 -6.92
N GLU A 279 -13.30 3.87 -8.19
CA GLU A 279 -12.16 3.62 -9.07
C GLU A 279 -11.00 4.55 -8.76
N THR A 280 -9.80 3.98 -8.84
CA THR A 280 -8.52 4.67 -8.76
C THR A 280 -7.73 4.43 -10.04
N ARG A 281 -6.63 5.17 -10.25
CA ARG A 281 -5.76 4.88 -11.39
C ARG A 281 -5.13 3.49 -11.34
N PHE A 282 -5.01 2.87 -10.14
CA PHE A 282 -4.40 1.55 -9.96
C PHE A 282 -5.28 0.42 -10.49
N ASP A 283 -6.57 0.62 -10.63
CA ASP A 283 -7.49 -0.37 -11.20
C ASP A 283 -7.16 -0.64 -12.68
N LYS A 284 -6.58 0.35 -13.36
CA LYS A 284 -6.08 0.22 -14.75
C LYS A 284 -4.77 -0.58 -14.86
N TYR A 285 -4.09 -0.85 -13.75
CA TYR A 285 -2.85 -1.62 -13.74
C TYR A 285 -3.09 -3.12 -13.91
N ASP A 286 -4.29 -3.60 -13.58
CA ASP A 286 -4.76 -4.95 -13.88
C ASP A 286 -5.87 -4.91 -14.94
N PRO A 287 -5.54 -4.95 -16.25
CA PRO A 287 -6.54 -4.89 -17.30
C PRO A 287 -7.51 -6.08 -17.30
N LEU A 288 -7.11 -7.22 -16.70
CA LEU A 288 -8.01 -8.38 -16.54
C LEU A 288 -9.09 -8.12 -15.48
N GLY A 289 -8.80 -7.29 -14.48
CA GLY A 289 -9.78 -6.86 -13.48
C GLY A 289 -10.85 -5.94 -14.04
N MET A 290 -10.64 -5.33 -15.19
CA MET A 290 -11.63 -4.50 -15.91
C MET A 290 -12.64 -5.32 -16.72
N ILE A 291 -12.38 -6.63 -16.92
CA ILE A 291 -13.35 -7.53 -17.56
C ILE A 291 -14.43 -7.83 -16.51
N SER A 292 -15.65 -7.39 -16.76
CA SER A 292 -16.77 -7.71 -15.86
C SER A 292 -16.95 -9.21 -15.76
N HIS A 293 -17.22 -9.71 -14.55
CA HIS A 293 -17.48 -11.14 -14.33
C HIS A 293 -18.63 -11.67 -15.21
N ASP A 294 -19.58 -10.82 -15.57
CA ASP A 294 -20.70 -11.15 -16.47
C ASP A 294 -20.26 -11.44 -17.92
N LYS A 295 -19.00 -11.23 -18.26
CA LYS A 295 -18.41 -11.50 -19.58
C LYS A 295 -17.31 -12.57 -19.54
N THR A 296 -17.07 -13.20 -18.40
CA THR A 296 -16.23 -14.39 -18.35
C THR A 296 -17.00 -15.54 -18.97
N ILE A 297 -16.40 -16.18 -19.98
CA ILE A 297 -16.94 -17.41 -20.55
C ILE A 297 -16.96 -18.42 -19.41
N ASP A 298 -18.16 -18.83 -19.00
CA ASP A 298 -18.32 -19.90 -18.04
C ASP A 298 -18.05 -21.21 -18.77
N TRP A 299 -16.89 -21.79 -18.56
CA TRP A 299 -16.49 -23.05 -19.19
C TRP A 299 -17.27 -24.25 -18.65
N ASP A 300 -18.03 -24.05 -17.57
CA ASP A 300 -18.86 -25.11 -16.96
C ASP A 300 -20.31 -25.10 -17.48
N GLU A 301 -20.70 -24.10 -18.29
CA GLU A 301 -22.00 -24.12 -18.97
C GLU A 301 -21.87 -24.79 -20.35
N PRO A 302 -22.50 -25.98 -20.54
CA PRO A 302 -22.41 -26.73 -21.80
C PRO A 302 -23.21 -26.09 -22.97
N GLU A 303 -23.86 -24.95 -22.76
CA GLU A 303 -24.73 -24.31 -23.77
C GLU A 303 -24.07 -23.18 -24.58
N CYS A 304 -22.79 -22.86 -24.35
CA CYS A 304 -22.04 -21.97 -25.25
C CYS A 304 -21.53 -22.70 -26.49
N SER A 305 -22.40 -23.43 -27.21
CA SER A 305 -22.10 -23.81 -28.58
C SER A 305 -22.26 -22.59 -29.49
N ILE A 306 -21.16 -21.89 -29.75
CA ILE A 306 -21.10 -21.04 -30.94
C ILE A 306 -21.24 -22.00 -32.12
N GLU A 307 -22.41 -22.02 -32.75
CA GLU A 307 -22.54 -22.62 -34.09
C GLU A 307 -21.66 -21.80 -35.04
N CYS A 308 -20.39 -22.22 -35.13
CA CYS A 308 -19.53 -21.75 -36.17
C CYS A 308 -19.97 -22.44 -37.47
N GLU A 309 -20.68 -21.76 -38.36
CA GLU A 309 -20.85 -22.16 -39.77
C GLU A 309 -19.49 -22.07 -40.51
N LEU A 310 -18.46 -22.67 -39.99
CA LEU A 310 -17.20 -22.87 -40.68
C LEU A 310 -17.17 -24.32 -41.16
N ASP A 311 -17.44 -24.50 -42.47
CA ASP A 311 -17.14 -25.74 -43.20
C ASP A 311 -15.63 -25.97 -43.17
N ILE A 312 -15.16 -26.65 -42.12
CA ILE A 312 -13.78 -27.11 -42.05
C ILE A 312 -13.75 -28.44 -42.82
N PRO A 313 -13.06 -28.53 -43.97
CA PRO A 313 -12.91 -29.78 -44.70
C PRO A 313 -12.21 -30.78 -43.78
N GLN A 314 -12.85 -31.87 -43.49
CA GLN A 314 -12.21 -33.01 -42.82
C GLN A 314 -11.14 -33.54 -43.74
N LEU A 315 -9.88 -33.48 -43.31
CA LEU A 315 -8.77 -34.18 -43.95
C LEU A 315 -8.94 -35.66 -43.60
N GLU A 316 -9.25 -36.49 -44.60
CA GLU A 316 -9.16 -37.93 -44.57
C GLU A 316 -7.69 -38.41 -44.43
#